data_66d77aafbf0d065864fa3185dc9bfdb3
#
_entry.id   66d77aafbf0d065864fa3185dc9bfdb3
#
_cell.length_a   1.000
_cell.length_b   1.000
_cell.length_c   1.000
_cell.angle_alpha   90.00
_cell.angle_beta   90.00
_cell.angle_gamma   90.00
#
_symmetry.space_group_name_H-M   'P 1'
#
loop_
_entity.id
_entity.type
_entity.pdbx_description
1 polymer ?
#
loop_
_entity_poly.entity_id
_entity_poly.type
_entity_poly.pdbx_seq_one_letter_code
_entity_poly.pdbx_strand_id
1 'polypeptide(L)'
;MKLPRRKFLHLAAGAGALPAASRVARAQAYPSSPVRIIVPFSPGVAPDVVARLIAQWLSERLNQPFIIENRPGAGGNIGTEAVVRAPSDGYTLLYVVTANAISATLFDNLKFNFIRDITPVAGIIRVPNLVSINPSLPVKTIPQLVAYAKANSGKLNFGAGNGGTVQLSAELFKMMTGVNIVHVPYSNGIQAATDLIAGQMQVSFDVMPTTIEFVRAGKLRALAVTTATRSAALPDIPTVGEFVPGYEASSWHGIGVPRNTPARIVEKLNKEINVVLADSKMKARLADLGGVPMPMTPAEFGSFIAEETEKWAKVIKFANIKPE
;
A
#
# COMPACT_ATOMS: atom_id res chain seq x y z
N MET A 1 7.12 30.69 -82.16
CA MET A 1 7.62 31.45 -81.00
C MET A 1 8.43 30.52 -80.15
N LYS A 2 9.75 30.61 -80.13
CA LYS A 2 10.64 29.77 -79.29
C LYS A 2 11.01 30.62 -78.02
N LEU A 3 10.57 30.17 -76.88
CA LEU A 3 10.95 30.81 -75.59
C LEU A 3 12.43 30.50 -75.27
N PRO A 4 13.21 31.50 -74.87
CA PRO A 4 14.65 31.33 -74.63
C PRO A 4 14.91 30.54 -73.33
N ARG A 5 15.74 29.49 -73.48
CA ARG A 5 16.17 28.53 -72.40
C ARG A 5 16.71 29.18 -71.11
N ARG A 6 17.04 30.46 -71.08
CA ARG A 6 17.54 31.15 -69.93
C ARG A 6 16.50 31.52 -68.84
N LYS A 7 15.20 31.54 -69.19
CA LYS A 7 14.12 31.81 -68.20
C LYS A 7 13.67 30.61 -67.44
N PHE A 8 14.02 29.42 -67.89
CA PHE A 8 13.65 28.13 -67.19
C PHE A 8 14.60 27.82 -66.02
N LEU A 9 15.83 28.34 -66.05
CA LEU A 9 16.84 28.13 -64.97
C LEU A 9 16.64 28.98 -63.76
N HIS A 10 15.91 30.11 -63.83
CA HIS A 10 15.62 30.96 -62.67
C HIS A 10 14.36 30.55 -61.87
N LEU A 11 13.49 29.69 -62.45
CA LEU A 11 12.33 29.14 -61.75
C LEU A 11 12.64 27.87 -60.96
N ALA A 12 13.73 27.17 -61.29
CA ALA A 12 14.16 25.97 -60.57
C ALA A 12 14.98 26.25 -59.28
N ALA A 13 15.49 27.49 -59.12
CA ALA A 13 16.27 27.86 -57.93
C ALA A 13 15.43 28.37 -56.76
N GLY A 14 14.12 28.58 -56.93
CA GLY A 14 13.21 29.09 -55.89
C GLY A 14 12.48 28.05 -55.08
N ALA A 15 12.57 26.74 -55.47
CA ALA A 15 11.82 25.68 -54.81
C ALA A 15 12.59 24.90 -53.70
N GLY A 16 13.84 25.33 -53.41
CA GLY A 16 14.75 24.59 -52.50
C GLY A 16 14.84 25.10 -51.04
N ALA A 17 14.09 26.11 -50.66
CA ALA A 17 14.13 26.65 -49.30
C ALA A 17 12.76 26.49 -48.60
N LEU A 18 12.26 25.27 -48.51
CA LEU A 18 11.31 24.95 -47.44
C LEU A 18 12.14 24.96 -46.15
N PRO A 19 11.89 25.88 -45.19
CA PRO A 19 12.47 25.73 -43.88
C PRO A 19 12.01 24.35 -43.40
N ALA A 20 12.94 23.44 -43.16
CA ALA A 20 12.75 22.31 -42.31
C ALA A 20 12.40 22.94 -40.91
N ALA A 21 11.11 23.22 -40.72
CA ALA A 21 10.57 23.48 -39.41
C ALA A 21 10.84 22.21 -38.62
N SER A 22 12.04 22.11 -38.05
CA SER A 22 12.36 21.18 -37.00
C SER A 22 11.22 21.38 -36.02
N ARG A 23 10.22 20.51 -36.07
CA ARG A 23 9.30 20.34 -34.97
C ARG A 23 10.19 19.95 -33.82
N VAL A 24 10.69 20.97 -33.09
CA VAL A 24 11.17 20.77 -31.75
C VAL A 24 9.99 20.12 -31.07
N ALA A 25 10.05 18.80 -30.96
CA ALA A 25 9.10 18.03 -30.18
C ALA A 25 9.30 18.58 -28.76
N ARG A 26 8.54 19.63 -28.41
CA ARG A 26 8.39 20.05 -27.04
C ARG A 26 7.89 18.81 -26.35
N ALA A 27 8.78 18.21 -25.57
CA ALA A 27 8.39 17.10 -24.72
C ALA A 27 7.16 17.59 -23.96
N GLN A 28 5.99 17.05 -24.38
CA GLN A 28 4.71 17.50 -23.85
C GLN A 28 4.76 17.35 -22.34
N ALA A 29 4.50 18.45 -21.63
CA ALA A 29 4.64 18.44 -20.18
C ALA A 29 3.67 17.39 -19.60
N TYR A 30 4.20 16.36 -18.95
CA TYR A 30 3.41 15.36 -18.27
C TYR A 30 2.85 15.94 -16.95
N PRO A 31 1.59 15.67 -16.58
CA PRO A 31 0.53 15.13 -17.43
C PRO A 31 -0.07 16.21 -18.34
N SER A 32 -0.49 15.86 -19.54
CA SER A 32 -1.18 16.73 -20.50
C SER A 32 -2.63 16.31 -20.73
N SER A 33 -3.06 15.23 -20.09
CA SER A 33 -4.43 14.69 -20.11
C SER A 33 -4.74 14.01 -18.77
N PRO A 34 -6.01 13.63 -18.51
CA PRO A 34 -6.39 12.97 -17.28
C PRO A 34 -5.60 11.67 -17.02
N VAL A 35 -5.20 11.47 -15.76
CA VAL A 35 -4.48 10.29 -15.28
C VAL A 35 -5.44 9.42 -14.47
N ARG A 36 -5.45 8.10 -14.73
CA ARG A 36 -6.26 7.14 -13.96
C ARG A 36 -5.43 6.49 -12.87
N ILE A 37 -6.00 6.40 -11.67
CA ILE A 37 -5.43 5.61 -10.57
C ILE A 37 -6.35 4.41 -10.34
N ILE A 38 -5.88 3.22 -10.68
CA ILE A 38 -6.60 1.97 -10.43
C ILE A 38 -6.42 1.60 -8.96
N VAL A 39 -7.53 1.59 -8.23
CA VAL A 39 -7.60 1.12 -6.84
C VAL A 39 -8.15 -0.31 -6.85
N PRO A 40 -7.35 -1.32 -6.44
CA PRO A 40 -7.75 -2.74 -6.56
C PRO A 40 -8.73 -3.18 -5.46
N PHE A 41 -9.50 -2.25 -4.90
CA PHE A 41 -10.46 -2.48 -3.82
C PHE A 41 -11.76 -1.70 -4.06
N SER A 42 -12.81 -2.09 -3.32
CA SER A 42 -14.12 -1.45 -3.41
C SER A 42 -14.09 0.02 -2.98
N PRO A 43 -14.99 0.86 -3.51
CA PRO A 43 -15.14 2.24 -3.04
C PRO A 43 -15.46 2.30 -1.54
N GLY A 44 -14.95 3.34 -0.87
CA GLY A 44 -15.25 3.65 0.54
C GLY A 44 -14.39 2.90 1.56
N VAL A 45 -13.59 1.91 1.15
CA VAL A 45 -12.62 1.28 2.07
C VAL A 45 -11.34 2.14 2.20
N ALA A 46 -10.53 1.89 3.24
CA ALA A 46 -9.36 2.71 3.54
C ALA A 46 -8.41 2.98 2.34
N PRO A 47 -8.06 1.99 1.50
CA PRO A 47 -7.28 2.25 0.29
C PRO A 47 -7.93 3.26 -0.67
N ASP A 48 -9.23 3.20 -0.88
CA ASP A 48 -9.95 4.12 -1.75
C ASP A 48 -9.98 5.54 -1.19
N VAL A 49 -10.22 5.67 0.11
CA VAL A 49 -10.25 6.98 0.79
C VAL A 49 -8.89 7.68 0.68
N VAL A 50 -7.80 6.98 0.97
CA VAL A 50 -6.45 7.55 0.86
C VAL A 50 -6.10 7.86 -0.60
N ALA A 51 -6.44 6.96 -1.54
CA ALA A 51 -6.22 7.19 -2.97
C ALA A 51 -6.89 8.47 -3.46
N ARG A 52 -8.15 8.75 -3.03
CA ARG A 52 -8.89 9.98 -3.38
C ARG A 52 -8.23 11.23 -2.81
N LEU A 53 -7.71 11.20 -1.59
CA LEU A 53 -6.97 12.32 -1.02
C LEU A 53 -5.73 12.66 -1.85
N ILE A 54 -4.95 11.65 -2.24
CA ILE A 54 -3.76 11.82 -3.09
C ILE A 54 -4.14 12.29 -4.49
N ALA A 55 -5.20 11.70 -5.09
CA ALA A 55 -5.68 12.07 -6.42
C ALA A 55 -6.14 13.53 -6.49
N GLN A 56 -6.88 13.99 -5.48
CA GLN A 56 -7.31 15.39 -5.38
C GLN A 56 -6.12 16.32 -5.35
N TRP A 57 -5.15 16.08 -4.46
CA TRP A 57 -3.95 16.90 -4.35
C TRP A 57 -3.13 16.92 -5.64
N LEU A 58 -2.91 15.77 -6.27
CA LEU A 58 -2.19 15.71 -7.54
C LEU A 58 -2.93 16.46 -8.65
N SER A 59 -4.27 16.41 -8.65
CA SER A 59 -5.07 17.14 -9.63
C SER A 59 -4.91 18.64 -9.50
N GLU A 60 -4.93 19.17 -8.27
CA GLU A 60 -4.74 20.58 -7.98
C GLU A 60 -3.33 21.06 -8.37
N ARG A 61 -2.30 20.26 -8.05
CA ARG A 61 -0.90 20.65 -8.29
C ARG A 61 -0.44 20.52 -9.74
N LEU A 62 -0.94 19.49 -10.43
CA LEU A 62 -0.51 19.20 -11.81
C LEU A 62 -1.47 19.72 -12.86
N ASN A 63 -2.56 20.39 -12.43
CA ASN A 63 -3.58 20.99 -13.29
C ASN A 63 -4.13 20.02 -14.35
N GLN A 64 -4.25 18.74 -13.96
CA GLN A 64 -4.87 17.68 -14.76
C GLN A 64 -5.63 16.75 -13.83
N PRO A 65 -6.81 16.24 -14.21
CA PRO A 65 -7.57 15.33 -13.37
C PRO A 65 -6.82 14.02 -13.09
N PHE A 66 -6.74 13.62 -11.80
CA PHE A 66 -6.38 12.28 -11.37
C PHE A 66 -7.65 11.55 -10.94
N ILE A 67 -8.08 10.57 -11.71
CA ILE A 67 -9.39 9.93 -11.61
C ILE A 67 -9.24 8.56 -10.97
N ILE A 68 -9.97 8.30 -9.88
CA ILE A 68 -10.00 6.99 -9.23
C ILE A 68 -10.92 6.04 -9.99
N GLU A 69 -10.39 4.86 -10.30
CA GLU A 69 -11.14 3.75 -10.87
C GLU A 69 -10.99 2.52 -9.98
N ASN A 70 -12.07 2.11 -9.32
CA ASN A 70 -12.06 0.94 -8.45
C ASN A 70 -12.23 -0.34 -9.28
N ARG A 71 -11.28 -1.30 -9.13
CA ARG A 71 -11.32 -2.63 -9.75
C ARG A 71 -11.04 -3.72 -8.73
N PRO A 72 -12.01 -4.03 -7.87
CA PRO A 72 -11.86 -5.05 -6.83
C PRO A 72 -11.87 -6.47 -7.40
N GLY A 73 -11.44 -7.43 -6.58
CA GLY A 73 -11.54 -8.86 -6.83
C GLY A 73 -10.21 -9.60 -6.77
N ALA A 74 -10.27 -10.88 -6.40
CA ALA A 74 -9.13 -11.79 -6.26
C ALA A 74 -7.97 -11.19 -5.42
N GLY A 75 -8.27 -10.65 -4.22
CA GLY A 75 -7.27 -10.03 -3.36
C GLY A 75 -6.60 -8.78 -3.96
N GLY A 76 -7.25 -8.12 -4.95
CA GLY A 76 -6.71 -6.96 -5.67
C GLY A 76 -5.97 -7.30 -6.97
N ASN A 77 -5.86 -8.59 -7.31
CA ASN A 77 -5.11 -9.03 -8.49
C ASN A 77 -5.78 -8.59 -9.81
N ILE A 78 -7.12 -8.47 -9.86
CA ILE A 78 -7.83 -7.98 -11.06
C ILE A 78 -7.41 -6.55 -11.41
N GLY A 79 -7.41 -5.64 -10.43
CA GLY A 79 -6.98 -4.26 -10.63
C GLY A 79 -5.49 -4.16 -10.96
N THR A 80 -4.66 -4.96 -10.31
CA THR A 80 -3.21 -5.01 -10.55
C THR A 80 -2.89 -5.47 -11.96
N GLU A 81 -3.52 -6.56 -12.44
CA GLU A 81 -3.33 -7.08 -13.80
C GLU A 81 -3.76 -6.05 -14.87
N ALA A 82 -4.82 -5.29 -14.61
CA ALA A 82 -5.26 -4.24 -15.53
C ALA A 82 -4.19 -3.15 -15.70
N VAL A 83 -3.45 -2.79 -14.64
CA VAL A 83 -2.33 -1.83 -14.74
C VAL A 83 -1.12 -2.45 -15.40
N VAL A 84 -0.77 -3.69 -15.09
CA VAL A 84 0.35 -4.41 -15.73
C VAL A 84 0.19 -4.44 -17.25
N ARG A 85 -1.05 -4.53 -17.75
CA ARG A 85 -1.38 -4.54 -19.20
C ARG A 85 -1.58 -3.16 -19.81
N ALA A 86 -1.57 -2.10 -19.02
CA ALA A 86 -1.76 -0.75 -19.50
C ALA A 86 -0.49 -0.23 -20.24
N PRO A 87 -0.62 0.77 -21.12
CA PRO A 87 0.53 1.45 -21.71
C PRO A 87 1.46 2.03 -20.62
N SER A 88 2.77 1.95 -20.86
CA SER A 88 3.79 2.50 -19.97
C SER A 88 4.05 3.99 -20.22
N ASP A 89 2.98 4.76 -20.37
CA ASP A 89 2.99 6.20 -20.69
C ASP A 89 2.77 7.12 -19.47
N GLY A 90 2.50 6.50 -18.29
CA GLY A 90 2.25 7.21 -17.04
C GLY A 90 0.81 7.65 -16.82
N TYR A 91 -0.12 7.37 -17.73
CA TYR A 91 -1.53 7.76 -17.59
C TYR A 91 -2.43 6.72 -16.92
N THR A 92 -1.86 5.57 -16.54
CA THR A 92 -2.51 4.57 -15.70
C THR A 92 -1.60 4.20 -14.56
N LEU A 93 -2.00 4.51 -13.33
CA LEU A 93 -1.27 4.24 -12.09
C LEU A 93 -1.95 3.11 -11.34
N LEU A 94 -1.18 2.35 -10.56
CA LEU A 94 -1.68 1.40 -9.57
C LEU A 94 -1.62 2.04 -8.19
N TYR A 95 -2.71 2.03 -7.46
CA TYR A 95 -2.67 2.21 -6.02
C TYR A 95 -2.20 0.90 -5.38
N VAL A 96 -0.95 0.89 -4.97
CA VAL A 96 -0.29 -0.28 -4.39
C VAL A 96 -0.67 -0.42 -2.92
N VAL A 97 -0.90 -1.64 -2.47
CA VAL A 97 -1.18 -1.96 -1.06
C VAL A 97 -0.42 -3.23 -0.63
N THR A 98 -0.31 -3.46 0.66
CA THR A 98 0.35 -4.64 1.24
C THR A 98 -0.13 -5.97 0.61
N ALA A 99 -1.41 -6.06 0.24
CA ALA A 99 -1.96 -7.24 -0.42
C ALA A 99 -1.26 -7.60 -1.74
N ASN A 100 -0.66 -6.63 -2.45
CA ASN A 100 0.10 -6.92 -3.67
C ASN A 100 1.37 -7.72 -3.37
N ALA A 101 2.06 -7.42 -2.27
CA ALA A 101 3.23 -8.19 -1.81
C ALA A 101 2.83 -9.58 -1.30
N ILE A 102 1.69 -9.69 -0.61
CA ILE A 102 1.13 -10.95 -0.11
C ILE A 102 0.70 -11.85 -1.26
N SER A 103 0.00 -11.31 -2.25
CA SER A 103 -0.55 -12.05 -3.40
C SER A 103 0.52 -12.77 -4.21
N ALA A 104 1.73 -12.25 -4.26
CA ALA A 104 2.85 -12.87 -4.98
C ALA A 104 3.17 -14.29 -4.48
N THR A 105 2.83 -14.61 -3.22
CA THR A 105 3.03 -15.95 -2.64
C THR A 105 1.70 -16.68 -2.38
N LEU A 106 0.64 -15.93 -2.11
CA LEU A 106 -0.65 -16.52 -1.76
C LEU A 106 -1.36 -17.16 -2.96
N PHE A 107 -1.13 -16.64 -4.19
CA PHE A 107 -1.78 -17.12 -5.42
C PHE A 107 -0.77 -17.76 -6.37
N ASP A 108 -0.93 -19.07 -6.63
CA ASP A 108 0.02 -19.85 -7.45
C ASP A 108 -0.04 -19.53 -8.95
N ASN A 109 -1.16 -19.00 -9.46
CA ASN A 109 -1.43 -18.87 -10.90
C ASN A 109 -1.62 -17.42 -11.36
N LEU A 110 -0.85 -16.47 -10.83
CA LEU A 110 -0.88 -15.09 -11.30
C LEU A 110 -0.28 -14.99 -12.71
N LYS A 111 -0.99 -14.31 -13.64
CA LYS A 111 -0.54 -14.06 -15.01
C LYS A 111 0.49 -12.92 -15.12
N PHE A 112 0.93 -12.39 -13.99
CA PHE A 112 1.91 -11.32 -13.86
C PHE A 112 2.81 -11.55 -12.64
N ASN A 113 3.95 -10.85 -12.61
CA ASN A 113 4.81 -10.78 -11.44
C ASN A 113 4.82 -9.34 -10.93
N PHE A 114 4.27 -9.08 -9.76
CA PHE A 114 4.11 -7.74 -9.22
C PHE A 114 5.43 -6.96 -9.15
N ILE A 115 6.50 -7.59 -8.62
CA ILE A 115 7.82 -6.93 -8.48
C ILE A 115 8.45 -6.63 -9.85
N ARG A 116 8.28 -7.53 -10.83
CA ARG A 116 8.86 -7.37 -12.15
C ARG A 116 8.09 -6.39 -13.03
N ASP A 117 6.76 -6.41 -12.95
CA ASP A 117 5.88 -5.81 -13.95
C ASP A 117 5.32 -4.44 -13.53
N ILE A 118 5.49 -4.05 -12.24
CA ILE A 118 5.14 -2.73 -11.71
C ILE A 118 6.41 -2.01 -11.26
N THR A 119 6.61 -0.79 -11.77
CA THR A 119 7.67 0.12 -11.32
C THR A 119 7.15 0.90 -10.10
N PRO A 120 7.81 0.81 -8.94
CA PRO A 120 7.47 1.61 -7.76
C PRO A 120 7.64 3.11 -8.03
N VAL A 121 6.73 3.92 -7.50
CA VAL A 121 6.80 5.39 -7.61
C VAL A 121 7.05 6.01 -6.24
N ALA A 122 6.18 5.77 -5.25
CA ALA A 122 6.29 6.35 -3.91
C ALA A 122 5.49 5.55 -2.90
N GLY A 123 5.97 5.46 -1.66
CA GLY A 123 5.16 5.14 -0.50
C GLY A 123 4.23 6.30 -0.14
N ILE A 124 3.09 6.02 0.47
CA ILE A 124 2.09 7.03 0.86
C ILE A 124 1.86 7.00 2.36
N ILE A 125 1.40 5.89 2.88
CA ILE A 125 0.96 5.75 4.27
C ILE A 125 1.35 4.39 4.83
N ARG A 126 1.68 4.37 6.12
CA ARG A 126 1.82 3.17 6.93
C ARG A 126 0.81 3.21 8.05
N VAL A 127 0.03 2.15 8.21
CA VAL A 127 -1.00 2.01 9.24
C VAL A 127 -0.59 0.89 10.19
N PRO A 128 -0.33 1.18 11.47
CA PRO A 128 -0.01 0.17 12.47
C PRO A 128 -1.21 -0.72 12.76
N ASN A 129 -0.94 -1.97 13.10
CA ASN A 129 -1.88 -2.78 13.85
C ASN A 129 -1.63 -2.61 15.34
N LEU A 130 -2.64 -2.93 16.15
CA LEU A 130 -2.59 -2.88 17.60
C LEU A 130 -2.75 -4.29 18.16
N VAL A 131 -1.77 -4.73 18.93
CA VAL A 131 -1.93 -5.94 19.74
C VAL A 131 -2.75 -5.57 20.96
N SER A 132 -3.98 -6.05 20.99
CA SER A 132 -4.89 -5.80 22.11
C SER A 132 -5.50 -7.10 22.63
N ILE A 133 -5.95 -7.08 23.87
CA ILE A 133 -6.53 -8.23 24.56
C ILE A 133 -7.82 -7.85 25.28
N ASN A 134 -8.66 -8.86 25.52
CA ASN A 134 -9.74 -8.70 26.49
C ASN A 134 -9.15 -8.44 27.88
N PRO A 135 -9.61 -7.43 28.65
CA PRO A 135 -9.07 -7.07 29.96
C PRO A 135 -9.17 -8.16 31.02
N SER A 136 -10.05 -9.17 30.86
CA SER A 136 -10.16 -10.32 31.77
C SER A 136 -8.93 -11.24 31.73
N LEU A 137 -8.15 -11.17 30.63
CA LEU A 137 -6.90 -11.92 30.53
C LEU A 137 -5.86 -11.33 31.52
N PRO A 138 -5.20 -12.13 32.38
CA PRO A 138 -4.26 -11.64 33.40
C PRO A 138 -2.89 -11.31 32.80
N VAL A 139 -2.87 -10.49 31.71
CA VAL A 139 -1.71 -10.12 30.93
C VAL A 139 -1.69 -8.59 30.75
N LYS A 140 -0.52 -7.97 30.85
CA LYS A 140 -0.35 -6.51 30.73
C LYS A 140 0.77 -6.11 29.77
N THR A 141 1.59 -7.04 29.31
CA THR A 141 2.75 -6.78 28.45
C THR A 141 2.94 -7.90 27.40
N ILE A 142 3.69 -7.64 26.34
CA ILE A 142 4.03 -8.65 25.34
C ILE A 142 4.78 -9.85 25.94
N PRO A 143 5.80 -9.69 26.82
CA PRO A 143 6.42 -10.84 27.47
C PRO A 143 5.44 -11.69 28.30
N GLN A 144 4.50 -11.06 28.99
CA GLN A 144 3.46 -11.78 29.74
C GLN A 144 2.50 -12.51 28.77
N LEU A 145 2.14 -11.91 27.64
CA LEU A 145 1.32 -12.58 26.62
C LEU A 145 2.03 -13.83 26.07
N VAL A 146 3.33 -13.73 25.76
CA VAL A 146 4.12 -14.86 25.29
C VAL A 146 4.16 -15.98 26.34
N ALA A 147 4.46 -15.65 27.58
CA ALA A 147 4.51 -16.62 28.69
C ALA A 147 3.15 -17.30 28.89
N TYR A 148 2.08 -16.50 28.92
CA TYR A 148 0.72 -16.98 29.11
C TYR A 148 0.26 -17.90 27.95
N ALA A 149 0.54 -17.49 26.70
CA ALA A 149 0.19 -18.28 25.52
C ALA A 149 0.95 -19.60 25.46
N LYS A 150 2.23 -19.64 25.90
CA LYS A 150 3.01 -20.89 26.00
C LYS A 150 2.42 -21.83 27.07
N ALA A 151 2.05 -21.29 28.23
CA ALA A 151 1.42 -22.07 29.31
C ALA A 151 0.00 -22.55 28.95
N ASN A 152 -0.68 -21.89 28.04
CA ASN A 152 -2.04 -22.17 27.58
C ASN A 152 -2.07 -22.46 26.05
N SER A 153 -1.15 -23.26 25.56
CA SER A 153 -1.01 -23.56 24.13
C SER A 153 -2.34 -24.02 23.50
N GLY A 154 -2.73 -23.33 22.42
CA GLY A 154 -3.95 -23.62 21.68
C GLY A 154 -5.26 -23.21 22.36
N LYS A 155 -5.21 -22.50 23.50
CA LYS A 155 -6.41 -22.04 24.23
C LYS A 155 -6.75 -20.57 23.95
N LEU A 156 -5.82 -19.78 23.40
CA LEU A 156 -6.08 -18.40 23.01
C LEU A 156 -6.47 -18.36 21.54
N ASN A 157 -7.47 -17.53 21.24
CA ASN A 157 -7.96 -17.31 19.88
C ASN A 157 -7.74 -15.85 19.44
N PHE A 158 -7.48 -15.66 18.15
CA PHE A 158 -7.52 -14.35 17.51
C PHE A 158 -8.38 -14.40 16.25
N GLY A 159 -9.12 -13.33 15.95
CA GLY A 159 -9.99 -13.23 14.78
C GLY A 159 -9.34 -12.39 13.67
N ALA A 160 -9.40 -12.89 12.43
CA ALA A 160 -8.95 -12.15 11.26
C ALA A 160 -9.58 -12.67 9.97
N GLY A 161 -9.63 -11.84 8.92
CA GLY A 161 -9.89 -12.30 7.57
C GLY A 161 -8.72 -13.14 7.04
N ASN A 162 -9.03 -14.18 6.26
CA ASN A 162 -8.03 -15.11 5.75
C ASN A 162 -7.10 -14.43 4.72
N GLY A 163 -5.79 -14.63 4.85
CA GLY A 163 -4.76 -14.05 3.98
C GLY A 163 -4.55 -12.55 4.11
N GLY A 164 -5.26 -11.89 5.03
CA GLY A 164 -5.15 -10.45 5.27
C GLY A 164 -3.97 -10.07 6.18
N THR A 165 -3.62 -8.77 6.18
CA THR A 165 -2.51 -8.24 6.99
C THR A 165 -2.70 -8.46 8.49
N VAL A 166 -3.93 -8.50 8.98
CA VAL A 166 -4.27 -8.77 10.39
C VAL A 166 -3.87 -10.20 10.78
N GLN A 167 -4.28 -11.19 9.97
CA GLN A 167 -3.86 -12.58 10.17
C GLN A 167 -2.34 -12.72 10.10
N LEU A 168 -1.72 -12.16 9.06
CA LEU A 168 -0.28 -12.27 8.85
C LEU A 168 0.53 -11.63 9.98
N SER A 169 0.04 -10.53 10.59
CA SER A 169 0.67 -9.92 11.76
C SER A 169 0.69 -10.90 12.95
N ALA A 170 -0.43 -11.57 13.20
CA ALA A 170 -0.51 -12.58 14.26
C ALA A 170 0.36 -13.81 13.95
N GLU A 171 0.36 -14.29 12.72
CA GLU A 171 1.17 -15.43 12.30
C GLU A 171 2.68 -15.13 12.36
N LEU A 172 3.09 -13.89 12.00
CA LEU A 172 4.47 -13.43 12.20
C LEU A 172 4.84 -13.46 13.69
N PHE A 173 3.95 -12.99 14.57
CA PHE A 173 4.17 -13.06 16.01
C PHE A 173 4.31 -14.50 16.50
N LYS A 174 3.45 -15.41 16.04
CA LYS A 174 3.54 -16.85 16.35
C LYS A 174 4.85 -17.44 15.86
N MET A 175 5.25 -17.14 14.62
CA MET A 175 6.50 -17.62 14.03
C MET A 175 7.72 -17.19 14.84
N MET A 176 7.76 -15.92 15.27
CA MET A 176 8.92 -15.37 15.97
C MET A 176 8.99 -15.73 17.45
N THR A 177 7.85 -16.00 18.11
CA THR A 177 7.78 -16.26 19.54
C THR A 177 7.57 -17.72 19.90
N GLY A 178 7.17 -18.55 18.92
CA GLY A 178 6.85 -19.96 19.12
C GLY A 178 5.57 -20.21 19.93
N VAL A 179 4.67 -19.21 20.04
CA VAL A 179 3.38 -19.36 20.71
C VAL A 179 2.35 -20.02 19.79
N ASN A 180 1.41 -20.76 20.37
CA ASN A 180 0.28 -21.33 19.65
C ASN A 180 -1.02 -20.59 20.04
N ILE A 181 -1.41 -19.61 19.22
CA ILE A 181 -2.68 -18.88 19.28
C ILE A 181 -3.48 -19.27 18.05
N VAL A 182 -4.75 -19.65 18.23
CA VAL A 182 -5.59 -20.22 17.16
C VAL A 182 -6.22 -19.10 16.34
N HIS A 183 -6.13 -19.20 15.03
CA HIS A 183 -6.83 -18.30 14.10
C HIS A 183 -8.30 -18.70 13.98
N VAL A 184 -9.20 -17.72 14.12
CA VAL A 184 -10.64 -17.86 13.85
C VAL A 184 -11.00 -16.96 12.67
N PRO A 185 -11.51 -17.50 11.55
CA PRO A 185 -11.86 -16.70 10.38
C PRO A 185 -13.03 -15.75 10.65
N TYR A 186 -12.88 -14.50 10.24
CA TYR A 186 -13.93 -13.47 10.29
C TYR A 186 -14.02 -12.75 8.96
N SER A 187 -15.24 -12.51 8.49
CA SER A 187 -15.50 -11.76 7.26
C SER A 187 -15.31 -10.24 7.42
N ASN A 188 -15.37 -9.73 8.65
CA ASN A 188 -15.11 -8.32 8.94
C ASN A 188 -14.50 -8.10 10.34
N GLY A 189 -13.68 -7.06 10.48
CA GLY A 189 -12.97 -6.74 11.71
C GLY A 189 -13.88 -6.22 12.84
N ILE A 190 -15.02 -5.62 12.54
CA ILE A 190 -15.95 -5.09 13.56
C ILE A 190 -16.56 -6.22 14.37
N GLN A 191 -16.95 -7.31 13.71
CA GLN A 191 -17.45 -8.50 14.40
C GLN A 191 -16.35 -9.14 15.25
N ALA A 192 -15.14 -9.26 14.71
CA ALA A 192 -13.98 -9.76 15.46
C ALA A 192 -13.70 -8.93 16.71
N ALA A 193 -13.75 -7.59 16.62
CA ALA A 193 -13.59 -6.69 17.77
C ALA A 193 -14.72 -6.85 18.80
N THR A 194 -15.96 -7.04 18.36
CA THR A 194 -17.11 -7.28 19.24
C THR A 194 -16.93 -8.56 20.03
N ASP A 195 -16.52 -9.63 19.38
CA ASP A 195 -16.31 -10.94 20.03
C ASP A 195 -15.08 -10.93 20.95
N LEU A 196 -14.07 -10.13 20.64
CA LEU A 196 -12.94 -9.88 21.54
C LEU A 196 -13.40 -9.16 22.82
N ILE A 197 -14.26 -8.13 22.70
CA ILE A 197 -14.82 -7.41 23.86
C ILE A 197 -15.70 -8.34 24.70
N ALA A 198 -16.47 -9.23 24.04
CA ALA A 198 -17.29 -10.22 24.71
C ALA A 198 -16.49 -11.38 25.35
N GLY A 199 -15.17 -11.46 25.10
CA GLY A 199 -14.31 -12.52 25.65
C GLY A 199 -14.34 -13.85 24.87
N GLN A 200 -15.04 -13.90 23.73
CA GLN A 200 -15.05 -15.07 22.84
C GLN A 200 -13.67 -15.29 22.18
N MET A 201 -12.92 -14.19 22.01
CA MET A 201 -11.51 -14.20 21.65
C MET A 201 -10.67 -13.53 22.72
N GLN A 202 -9.40 -13.85 22.79
CA GLN A 202 -8.50 -13.38 23.84
C GLN A 202 -7.53 -12.31 23.35
N VAL A 203 -7.11 -12.38 22.07
CA VAL A 203 -6.07 -11.52 21.48
C VAL A 203 -6.53 -10.98 20.13
N SER A 204 -6.11 -9.77 19.78
CA SER A 204 -6.28 -9.17 18.47
C SER A 204 -4.96 -8.56 17.98
N PHE A 205 -4.77 -8.56 16.66
CA PHE A 205 -3.72 -7.85 15.94
C PHE A 205 -4.32 -6.91 14.89
N ASP A 206 -5.46 -6.32 15.18
CA ASP A 206 -6.26 -5.56 14.23
C ASP A 206 -5.70 -4.17 13.95
N VAL A 207 -6.09 -3.60 12.81
CA VAL A 207 -5.69 -2.24 12.45
C VAL A 207 -6.11 -1.25 13.53
N MET A 208 -5.22 -0.33 13.88
CA MET A 208 -5.43 0.58 15.01
C MET A 208 -6.76 1.35 14.93
N PRO A 209 -7.21 1.88 13.79
CA PRO A 209 -8.49 2.60 13.72
C PRO A 209 -9.71 1.79 14.16
N THR A 210 -9.69 0.47 13.99
CA THR A 210 -10.82 -0.41 14.41
C THR A 210 -10.91 -0.57 15.93
N THR A 211 -9.78 -0.48 16.63
CA THR A 211 -9.70 -0.89 18.05
C THR A 211 -9.36 0.23 19.02
N ILE A 212 -8.80 1.35 18.55
CA ILE A 212 -8.28 2.42 19.40
C ILE A 212 -9.35 3.02 20.33
N GLU A 213 -10.58 3.21 19.86
CA GLU A 213 -11.66 3.77 20.67
C GLU A 213 -12.10 2.78 21.78
N PHE A 214 -12.05 1.49 21.55
CA PHE A 214 -12.31 0.48 22.57
C PHE A 214 -11.21 0.44 23.63
N VAL A 215 -9.98 0.70 23.24
CA VAL A 215 -8.85 0.83 24.17
C VAL A 215 -9.00 2.08 25.02
N ARG A 216 -9.31 3.23 24.41
CA ARG A 216 -9.56 4.50 25.12
C ARG A 216 -10.73 4.39 26.11
N ALA A 217 -11.76 3.63 25.75
CA ALA A 217 -12.91 3.35 26.61
C ALA A 217 -12.65 2.27 27.67
N GLY A 218 -11.44 1.69 27.74
CA GLY A 218 -11.09 0.62 28.69
C GLY A 218 -11.76 -0.73 28.41
N LYS A 219 -12.45 -0.88 27.27
CA LYS A 219 -13.08 -2.14 26.86
C LYS A 219 -12.08 -3.17 26.35
N LEU A 220 -10.94 -2.72 25.85
CA LEU A 220 -9.78 -3.53 25.46
C LEU A 220 -8.53 -2.99 26.13
N ARG A 221 -7.53 -3.84 26.31
CA ARG A 221 -6.20 -3.46 26.77
C ARG A 221 -5.21 -3.54 25.61
N ALA A 222 -4.60 -2.40 25.25
CA ALA A 222 -3.48 -2.37 24.30
C ALA A 222 -2.21 -2.90 24.98
N LEU A 223 -1.46 -3.75 24.28
CA LEU A 223 -0.17 -4.27 24.75
C LEU A 223 0.99 -3.68 23.95
N ALA A 224 0.85 -3.53 22.63
CA ALA A 224 1.88 -2.97 21.75
C ALA A 224 1.31 -2.57 20.40
N VAL A 225 1.99 -1.65 19.71
CA VAL A 225 1.81 -1.41 18.27
C VAL A 225 2.76 -2.30 17.46
N THR A 226 2.37 -2.64 16.24
CA THR A 226 3.11 -3.59 15.40
C THR A 226 4.18 -2.94 14.51
N THR A 227 4.22 -1.61 14.45
CA THR A 227 5.22 -0.83 13.71
C THR A 227 6.57 -0.81 14.43
N ALA A 228 7.64 -0.50 13.69
CA ALA A 228 8.99 -0.37 14.25
C ALA A 228 9.13 0.81 15.24
N THR A 229 8.26 1.81 15.14
CA THR A 229 8.21 2.97 16.04
C THR A 229 6.85 3.08 16.70
N ARG A 230 6.82 3.68 17.90
CA ARG A 230 5.56 3.92 18.64
C ARG A 230 4.63 4.85 17.84
N SER A 231 3.34 4.69 18.04
CA SER A 231 2.33 5.55 17.40
C SER A 231 2.12 6.83 18.21
N ALA A 232 2.07 7.98 17.53
CA ALA A 232 1.71 9.25 18.16
C ALA A 232 0.28 9.25 18.73
N ALA A 233 -0.61 8.39 18.22
CA ALA A 233 -1.98 8.26 18.75
C ALA A 233 -2.04 7.52 20.10
N LEU A 234 -1.00 6.73 20.43
CA LEU A 234 -0.84 5.96 21.67
C LEU A 234 0.64 5.97 22.11
N PRO A 235 1.20 7.11 22.51
CA PRO A 235 2.64 7.26 22.72
C PRO A 235 3.20 6.42 23.88
N ASP A 236 2.35 6.07 24.84
CA ASP A 236 2.73 5.24 26.00
C ASP A 236 2.74 3.74 25.66
N ILE A 237 2.14 3.34 24.54
CA ILE A 237 2.10 1.93 24.14
C ILE A 237 3.40 1.58 23.40
N PRO A 238 4.15 0.57 23.87
CA PRO A 238 5.41 0.15 23.25
C PRO A 238 5.18 -0.50 21.88
N THR A 239 6.27 -0.75 21.15
CA THR A 239 6.23 -1.60 19.94
C THR A 239 6.40 -3.06 20.31
N VAL A 240 5.89 -3.98 19.48
CA VAL A 240 6.19 -5.41 19.64
C VAL A 240 7.69 -5.66 19.50
N GLY A 241 8.36 -4.91 18.61
CA GLY A 241 9.80 -5.00 18.35
C GLY A 241 10.68 -4.70 19.56
N GLU A 242 10.20 -3.92 20.54
CA GLU A 242 10.91 -3.68 21.82
C GLU A 242 11.10 -4.98 22.62
N PHE A 243 10.27 -5.99 22.41
CA PHE A 243 10.28 -7.27 23.15
C PHE A 243 10.58 -8.47 22.24
N VAL A 244 10.31 -8.36 20.95
CA VAL A 244 10.53 -9.39 19.93
C VAL A 244 11.38 -8.74 18.83
N PRO A 245 12.72 -8.75 18.95
CA PRO A 245 13.62 -8.08 18.02
C PRO A 245 13.40 -8.50 16.57
N GLY A 246 13.26 -7.51 15.69
CA GLY A 246 12.99 -7.73 14.26
C GLY A 246 11.51 -7.91 13.90
N TYR A 247 10.60 -7.92 14.88
CA TYR A 247 9.17 -7.91 14.57
C TYR A 247 8.74 -6.54 14.06
N GLU A 248 8.15 -6.52 12.88
CA GLU A 248 7.45 -5.36 12.30
C GLU A 248 6.36 -5.87 11.36
N ALA A 249 5.14 -5.40 11.56
CA ALA A 249 3.99 -5.69 10.72
C ALA A 249 3.10 -4.45 10.63
N SER A 250 2.76 -4.05 9.42
CA SER A 250 1.89 -2.89 9.19
C SER A 250 1.17 -3.03 7.86
N SER A 251 0.03 -2.37 7.73
CA SER A 251 -0.55 -2.12 6.44
C SER A 251 0.13 -0.90 5.82
N TRP A 252 0.44 -0.94 4.54
CA TRP A 252 1.05 0.18 3.84
C TRP A 252 0.48 0.35 2.45
N HIS A 253 0.49 1.59 1.97
CA HIS A 253 0.01 1.93 0.64
C HIS A 253 1.03 2.79 -0.10
N GLY A 254 0.97 2.76 -1.44
CA GLY A 254 1.83 3.54 -2.31
C GLY A 254 1.27 3.67 -3.72
N ILE A 255 2.10 4.17 -4.62
CA ILE A 255 1.82 4.27 -6.05
C ILE A 255 2.85 3.49 -6.84
N GLY A 256 2.38 2.76 -7.84
CA GLY A 256 3.18 2.14 -8.88
C GLY A 256 2.67 2.47 -10.27
N VAL A 257 3.49 2.19 -11.27
CA VAL A 257 3.15 2.36 -12.70
C VAL A 257 3.55 1.11 -13.47
N PRO A 258 3.04 0.90 -14.70
CA PRO A 258 3.51 -0.20 -15.54
C PRO A 258 5.03 -0.18 -15.72
N ARG A 259 5.65 -1.34 -15.81
CA ARG A 259 7.07 -1.48 -16.13
C ARG A 259 7.41 -0.68 -17.39
N ASN A 260 8.62 -0.12 -17.44
CA ASN A 260 9.13 0.71 -18.53
C ASN A 260 8.46 2.08 -18.67
N THR A 261 7.67 2.53 -17.70
CA THR A 261 7.24 3.93 -17.65
C THR A 261 8.48 4.83 -17.57
N PRO A 262 8.59 5.89 -18.40
CA PRO A 262 9.77 6.74 -18.46
C PRO A 262 10.18 7.30 -17.08
N ALA A 263 11.47 7.23 -16.73
CA ALA A 263 12.00 7.64 -15.45
C ALA A 263 11.59 9.07 -15.06
N ARG A 264 11.59 10.02 -16.01
CA ARG A 264 11.13 11.40 -15.79
C ARG A 264 9.70 11.50 -15.26
N ILE A 265 8.82 10.57 -15.64
CA ILE A 265 7.42 10.51 -15.17
C ILE A 265 7.38 9.97 -13.74
N VAL A 266 8.11 8.89 -13.48
CA VAL A 266 8.25 8.30 -12.14
C VAL A 266 8.79 9.32 -11.15
N GLU A 267 9.88 10.02 -11.51
CA GLU A 267 10.51 11.04 -10.68
C GLU A 267 9.58 12.23 -10.43
N LYS A 268 8.84 12.67 -11.45
CA LYS A 268 7.87 13.75 -11.29
C LYS A 268 6.75 13.37 -10.34
N LEU A 269 6.14 12.21 -10.53
CA LEU A 269 5.09 11.70 -9.64
C LEU A 269 5.61 11.52 -8.21
N ASN A 270 6.79 10.92 -8.04
CA ASN A 270 7.43 10.76 -6.73
C ASN A 270 7.63 12.10 -6.03
N LYS A 271 8.19 13.09 -6.72
CA LYS A 271 8.40 14.43 -6.17
C LYS A 271 7.08 15.05 -5.69
N GLU A 272 6.03 15.02 -6.50
CA GLU A 272 4.75 15.62 -6.15
C GLU A 272 4.07 14.87 -5.00
N ILE A 273 4.16 13.53 -4.94
CA ILE A 273 3.64 12.74 -3.83
C ILE A 273 4.42 13.07 -2.54
N ASN A 274 5.74 13.14 -2.57
CA ASN A 274 6.52 13.47 -1.38
C ASN A 274 6.26 14.91 -0.89
N VAL A 275 5.97 15.86 -1.79
CA VAL A 275 5.53 17.21 -1.40
C VAL A 275 4.19 17.15 -0.67
N VAL A 276 3.22 16.37 -1.14
CA VAL A 276 1.92 16.24 -0.46
C VAL A 276 2.07 15.58 0.91
N LEU A 277 2.94 14.60 1.06
CA LEU A 277 3.17 13.91 2.33
C LEU A 277 3.91 14.80 3.36
N ALA A 278 4.59 15.84 2.90
CA ALA A 278 5.22 16.83 3.77
C ALA A 278 4.23 17.89 4.29
N ASP A 279 3.08 18.07 3.62
CA ASP A 279 2.06 19.05 3.99
C ASP A 279 1.39 18.72 5.33
N SER A 280 1.21 19.75 6.19
CA SER A 280 0.67 19.56 7.54
C SER A 280 -0.79 19.10 7.55
N LYS A 281 -1.63 19.58 6.62
CA LYS A 281 -3.03 19.19 6.52
C LYS A 281 -3.12 17.73 6.05
N MET A 282 -2.28 17.33 5.10
CA MET A 282 -2.24 15.94 4.65
C MET A 282 -1.78 15.01 5.78
N LYS A 283 -0.74 15.38 6.53
CA LYS A 283 -0.30 14.61 7.70
C LYS A 283 -1.41 14.42 8.72
N ALA A 284 -2.17 15.49 9.01
CA ALA A 284 -3.32 15.40 9.91
C ALA A 284 -4.40 14.46 9.36
N ARG A 285 -4.74 14.55 8.07
CA ARG A 285 -5.73 13.66 7.45
C ARG A 285 -5.31 12.20 7.44
N LEU A 286 -4.01 11.91 7.21
CA LEU A 286 -3.50 10.54 7.29
C LEU A 286 -3.48 10.02 8.74
N ALA A 287 -3.20 10.89 9.72
CA ALA A 287 -3.29 10.56 11.13
C ALA A 287 -4.73 10.26 11.58
N ASP A 288 -5.73 11.03 11.08
CA ASP A 288 -7.16 10.75 11.31
C ASP A 288 -7.56 9.37 10.78
N LEU A 289 -6.90 8.90 9.72
CA LEU A 289 -7.06 7.55 9.16
C LEU A 289 -6.19 6.49 9.87
N GLY A 290 -5.57 6.87 10.99
CA GLY A 290 -4.78 5.97 11.85
C GLY A 290 -3.39 5.65 11.34
N GLY A 291 -2.89 6.35 10.33
CA GLY A 291 -1.60 6.06 9.73
C GLY A 291 -0.62 7.23 9.79
N VAL A 292 0.60 6.96 9.41
CA VAL A 292 1.68 7.94 9.28
C VAL A 292 2.15 8.03 7.83
N PRO A 293 2.55 9.23 7.36
CA PRO A 293 3.15 9.37 6.03
C PRO A 293 4.38 8.48 5.88
N MET A 294 4.56 7.92 4.67
CA MET A 294 5.66 7.04 4.32
C MET A 294 6.40 7.58 3.08
N PRO A 295 7.04 8.76 3.15
CA PRO A 295 7.76 9.33 2.03
C PRO A 295 8.99 8.46 1.71
N MET A 296 9.11 8.04 0.44
CA MET A 296 10.19 7.22 -0.06
C MET A 296 10.56 7.65 -1.48
N THR A 297 11.80 7.49 -1.86
CA THR A 297 12.22 7.49 -3.27
C THR A 297 11.70 6.24 -3.98
N PRO A 298 11.63 6.21 -5.33
CA PRO A 298 11.23 5.02 -6.06
C PRO A 298 12.10 3.78 -5.73
N ALA A 299 13.41 3.98 -5.53
CA ALA A 299 14.34 2.91 -5.20
C ALA A 299 14.10 2.36 -3.78
N GLU A 300 13.94 3.24 -2.77
CA GLU A 300 13.62 2.84 -1.39
C GLU A 300 12.28 2.09 -1.33
N PHE A 301 11.26 2.59 -2.04
CA PHE A 301 9.96 1.93 -2.08
C PHE A 301 10.04 0.57 -2.78
N GLY A 302 10.86 0.45 -3.82
CA GLY A 302 11.12 -0.83 -4.49
C GLY A 302 11.80 -1.85 -3.58
N SER A 303 12.83 -1.45 -2.85
CA SER A 303 13.52 -2.30 -1.86
C SER A 303 12.56 -2.73 -0.76
N PHE A 304 11.77 -1.79 -0.22
CA PHE A 304 10.76 -2.06 0.79
C PHE A 304 9.70 -3.09 0.31
N ILE A 305 9.19 -2.95 -0.91
CA ILE A 305 8.24 -3.92 -1.50
C ILE A 305 8.87 -5.31 -1.60
N ALA A 306 10.14 -5.40 -2.02
CA ALA A 306 10.84 -6.68 -2.14
C ALA A 306 11.02 -7.36 -0.77
N GLU A 307 11.44 -6.61 0.25
CA GLU A 307 11.59 -7.10 1.63
C GLU A 307 10.24 -7.55 2.21
N GLU A 308 9.18 -6.77 2.01
CA GLU A 308 7.83 -7.13 2.42
C GLU A 308 7.33 -8.41 1.74
N THR A 309 7.58 -8.55 0.43
CA THR A 309 7.20 -9.76 -0.31
C THR A 309 7.90 -11.00 0.24
N GLU A 310 9.20 -10.89 0.54
CA GLU A 310 9.98 -12.00 1.11
C GLU A 310 9.52 -12.33 2.54
N LYS A 311 9.29 -11.31 3.37
CA LYS A 311 8.78 -11.46 4.74
C LYS A 311 7.46 -12.22 4.75
N TRP A 312 6.48 -11.74 3.99
CA TRP A 312 5.15 -12.36 3.95
C TRP A 312 5.17 -13.76 3.31
N ALA A 313 6.05 -14.01 2.36
CA ALA A 313 6.25 -15.36 1.81
C ALA A 313 6.67 -16.37 2.89
N LYS A 314 7.57 -15.98 3.81
CA LYS A 314 7.99 -16.83 4.93
C LYS A 314 6.83 -17.09 5.88
N VAL A 315 6.04 -16.07 6.20
CA VAL A 315 4.88 -16.19 7.12
C VAL A 315 3.78 -17.06 6.52
N ILE A 316 3.44 -16.85 5.25
CA ILE A 316 2.41 -17.63 4.53
C ILE A 316 2.77 -19.13 4.52
N LYS A 317 4.04 -19.43 4.23
CA LYS A 317 4.55 -20.81 4.25
C LYS A 317 4.52 -21.43 5.65
N PHE A 318 4.97 -20.66 6.67
CA PHE A 318 4.95 -21.10 8.06
C PHE A 318 3.54 -21.45 8.54
N ALA A 319 2.57 -20.59 8.25
CA ALA A 319 1.19 -20.74 8.69
C ALA A 319 0.34 -21.61 7.75
N ASN A 320 0.91 -22.07 6.61
CA ASN A 320 0.23 -22.84 5.57
C ASN A 320 -1.08 -22.15 5.09
N ILE A 321 -1.03 -20.83 4.92
CA ILE A 321 -2.18 -20.04 4.48
C ILE A 321 -2.41 -20.28 2.99
N LYS A 322 -3.68 -20.54 2.63
CA LYS A 322 -4.13 -20.74 1.25
C LYS A 322 -5.13 -19.65 0.86
N PRO A 323 -5.22 -19.28 -0.42
CA PRO A 323 -6.25 -18.36 -0.88
C PRO A 323 -7.65 -18.99 -0.70
N GLU A 324 -8.63 -18.12 -0.40
CA GLU A 324 -10.05 -18.48 -0.46
C GLU A 324 -10.60 -18.36 -1.88
#